data_c3b694caf02ed77f342c4e3f6aa4b5fa
#
_entry.id   c3b694caf02ed77f342c4e3f6aa4b5fa
#
_cell.length_a   1.000
_cell.length_b   1.000
_cell.length_c   1.000
_cell.angle_alpha   90.00
_cell.angle_beta   90.00
_cell.angle_gamma   90.00
#
_symmetry.space_group_name_H-M   'P 1'
#
loop_
_entity.id
_entity.type
_entity.pdbx_description
1 polymer ?
#
loop_
_entity_poly.entity_id
_entity_poly.type
_entity_poly.pdbx_seq_one_letter_code
_entity_poly.pdbx_strand_id
1 'polypeptide(L)'
;KKDYATINEYAKSTGFKGDVMPWDWAYYTEKYKNEKYALNDEQVKPYLKLDNVIKGVFMVAEKLYGLSFVPNKDIQVYHPDVTAYEVYDKEIDGKRELLAVLYLDFFPRESKRSGAWMTEFRGTKVVEGVETRPLVSLVMNFTKPTETTPSLLTFDEFNTFLHEFGHALHGMLAKGEYESMNGTSVYRDFVELPSQIMENWATEKEYLDLWAVHYKTGEPIPADLVKK
;
A
#
# COMPACT_ATOMS: atom_id res chain seq x y z
N LYS A 1 3.29 -21.10 16.20
CA LYS A 1 3.72 -21.82 17.46
C LYS A 1 5.16 -21.44 17.84
N LYS A 2 6.10 -21.46 16.90
CA LYS A 2 7.52 -21.13 17.16
C LYS A 2 7.66 -19.67 17.65
N ASP A 3 7.05 -18.72 16.96
CA ASP A 3 7.11 -17.30 17.30
C ASP A 3 6.49 -17.02 18.67
N TYR A 4 5.37 -17.68 18.98
CA TYR A 4 4.74 -17.57 20.29
C TYR A 4 5.70 -18.03 21.41
N ALA A 5 6.37 -19.17 21.23
CA ALA A 5 7.34 -19.66 22.21
C ALA A 5 8.47 -18.64 22.43
N THR A 6 9.01 -18.11 21.34
CA THR A 6 10.08 -17.10 21.39
C THR A 6 9.67 -15.85 22.18
N ILE A 7 8.50 -15.30 21.88
CA ILE A 7 8.01 -14.08 22.57
C ILE A 7 7.65 -14.37 24.02
N ASN A 8 7.08 -15.54 24.31
CA ASN A 8 6.73 -15.95 25.67
C ASN A 8 7.97 -16.15 26.55
N GLU A 9 9.02 -16.78 26.04
CA GLU A 9 10.32 -16.93 26.71
C GLU A 9 10.97 -15.56 26.96
N TYR A 10 10.93 -14.68 25.95
CA TYR A 10 11.44 -13.32 26.08
C TYR A 10 10.69 -12.54 27.17
N ALA A 11 9.35 -12.58 27.17
CA ALA A 11 8.56 -11.91 28.19
C ALA A 11 8.92 -12.40 29.59
N LYS A 12 9.05 -13.70 29.79
CA LYS A 12 9.50 -14.29 31.08
C LYS A 12 10.90 -13.83 31.48
N SER A 13 11.82 -13.71 30.54
CA SER A 13 13.19 -13.22 30.82
C SER A 13 13.20 -11.75 31.28
N THR A 14 12.20 -10.96 30.90
CA THR A 14 12.01 -9.56 31.34
C THR A 14 11.19 -9.41 32.63
N GLY A 15 10.87 -10.54 33.29
CA GLY A 15 10.17 -10.55 34.57
C GLY A 15 8.63 -10.69 34.48
N PHE A 16 8.08 -10.96 33.30
CA PHE A 16 6.66 -11.22 33.14
C PHE A 16 6.25 -12.55 33.80
N LYS A 17 5.20 -12.50 34.61
CA LYS A 17 4.69 -13.67 35.32
C LYS A 17 3.48 -14.25 34.58
N GLY A 18 3.62 -15.46 34.09
CA GLY A 18 2.58 -16.16 33.34
C GLY A 18 2.94 -16.37 31.87
N ASP A 19 1.94 -16.65 31.06
CA ASP A 19 2.08 -16.79 29.61
C ASP A 19 1.55 -15.55 28.90
N VAL A 20 2.19 -15.16 27.80
CA VAL A 20 1.78 -14.04 26.95
C VAL A 20 0.41 -14.32 26.33
N MET A 21 -0.55 -13.48 26.63
CA MET A 21 -1.91 -13.57 26.12
C MET A 21 -2.09 -12.68 24.86
N PRO A 22 -3.18 -12.83 24.08
CA PRO A 22 -3.40 -12.03 22.87
C PRO A 22 -3.30 -10.51 23.08
N TRP A 23 -3.70 -10.00 24.23
CA TRP A 23 -3.62 -8.57 24.58
C TRP A 23 -2.21 -8.12 24.97
N ASP A 24 -1.31 -9.02 25.37
CA ASP A 24 0.09 -8.74 25.72
C ASP A 24 0.99 -8.85 24.48
N TRP A 25 0.52 -9.54 23.46
CA TRP A 25 1.30 -9.94 22.28
C TRP A 25 2.01 -8.78 21.60
N ALA A 26 1.26 -7.74 21.26
CA ALA A 26 1.79 -6.57 20.55
C ALA A 26 2.91 -5.88 21.35
N TYR A 27 2.73 -5.71 22.65
CA TYR A 27 3.72 -5.09 23.53
C TYR A 27 5.04 -5.87 23.59
N TYR A 28 4.98 -7.18 23.84
CA TYR A 28 6.19 -7.99 23.98
C TYR A 28 6.86 -8.26 22.64
N THR A 29 6.10 -8.35 21.55
CA THR A 29 6.65 -8.47 20.20
C THR A 29 7.43 -7.22 19.81
N GLU A 30 6.88 -6.03 20.05
CA GLU A 30 7.56 -4.77 19.76
C GLU A 30 8.80 -4.58 20.63
N LYS A 31 8.71 -4.90 21.91
CA LYS A 31 9.85 -4.84 22.84
C LYS A 31 10.98 -5.80 22.43
N TYR A 32 10.63 -7.03 22.04
CA TYR A 32 11.59 -8.03 21.52
C TYR A 32 12.26 -7.56 20.23
N LYS A 33 11.47 -7.04 19.29
CA LYS A 33 11.94 -6.48 18.01
C LYS A 33 12.96 -5.35 18.26
N ASN A 34 12.63 -4.41 19.12
CA ASN A 34 13.49 -3.29 19.45
C ASN A 34 14.80 -3.74 20.09
N GLU A 35 14.75 -4.69 21.04
CA GLU A 35 15.94 -5.18 21.75
C GLU A 35 16.84 -6.05 20.86
N LYS A 36 16.23 -6.95 20.09
CA LYS A 36 16.97 -7.92 19.27
C LYS A 36 17.55 -7.32 17.99
N TYR A 37 16.80 -6.43 17.33
CA TYR A 37 17.17 -5.90 16.01
C TYR A 37 17.56 -4.43 16.06
N ALA A 38 17.37 -3.74 17.18
CA ALA A 38 17.54 -2.28 17.32
C ALA A 38 16.85 -1.52 16.18
N LEU A 39 15.68 -2.02 15.77
CA LEU A 39 14.85 -1.46 14.71
C LEU A 39 13.59 -0.83 15.32
N ASN A 40 13.37 0.44 15.02
CA ASN A 40 12.12 1.10 15.31
C ASN A 40 11.65 1.91 14.10
N ASP A 41 10.36 2.15 14.01
CA ASP A 41 9.75 2.86 12.87
C ASP A 41 10.30 4.26 12.68
N GLU A 42 10.75 4.93 13.75
CA GLU A 42 11.32 6.27 13.68
C GLU A 42 12.63 6.33 12.85
N GLN A 43 13.32 5.21 12.69
CA GLN A 43 14.50 5.09 11.84
C GLN A 43 14.13 4.94 10.35
N VAL A 44 12.97 4.37 10.06
CA VAL A 44 12.51 4.05 8.70
C VAL A 44 11.66 5.18 8.10
N LYS A 45 10.76 5.77 8.89
CA LYS A 45 9.84 6.85 8.47
C LYS A 45 10.48 7.97 7.65
N PRO A 46 11.70 8.46 7.98
CA PRO A 46 12.33 9.54 7.19
C PRO A 46 12.55 9.22 5.71
N TYR A 47 12.60 7.94 5.34
CA TYR A 47 12.78 7.47 3.97
C TYR A 47 11.44 7.17 3.26
N LEU A 48 10.34 7.12 4.03
CA LEU A 48 9.01 6.78 3.55
C LEU A 48 8.09 8.00 3.49
N LYS A 49 8.56 9.11 2.91
CA LYS A 49 7.71 10.27 2.62
C LYS A 49 6.62 9.87 1.64
N LEU A 50 5.34 10.16 1.93
CA LEU A 50 4.19 9.72 1.15
C LEU A 50 4.32 10.02 -0.35
N ASP A 51 4.76 11.21 -0.74
CA ASP A 51 4.94 11.56 -2.16
C ASP A 51 5.95 10.64 -2.88
N ASN A 52 7.01 10.21 -2.18
CA ASN A 52 8.00 9.29 -2.73
C ASN A 52 7.46 7.85 -2.75
N VAL A 53 6.71 7.46 -1.72
CA VAL A 53 6.03 6.16 -1.67
C VAL A 53 5.05 6.01 -2.83
N ILE A 54 4.23 7.03 -3.11
CA ILE A 54 3.31 7.03 -4.28
C ILE A 54 4.09 6.78 -5.57
N LYS A 55 5.20 7.49 -5.78
CA LYS A 55 6.06 7.30 -6.96
C LYS A 55 6.62 5.88 -7.02
N GLY A 56 7.09 5.35 -5.89
CA GLY A 56 7.59 3.99 -5.79
C GLY A 56 6.52 2.95 -6.15
N VAL A 57 5.32 3.07 -5.56
CA VAL A 57 4.21 2.16 -5.82
C VAL A 57 3.78 2.20 -7.29
N PHE A 58 3.68 3.38 -7.90
CA PHE A 58 3.38 3.49 -9.33
C PHE A 58 4.49 2.93 -10.21
N MET A 59 5.75 3.14 -9.84
CA MET A 59 6.92 2.61 -10.56
C MET A 59 6.91 1.08 -10.65
N VAL A 60 6.44 0.36 -9.63
CA VAL A 60 6.28 -1.10 -9.72
C VAL A 60 5.31 -1.47 -10.84
N ALA A 61 4.14 -0.84 -10.88
CA ALA A 61 3.14 -1.12 -11.91
C ALA A 61 3.62 -0.70 -13.32
N GLU A 62 4.34 0.42 -13.41
CA GLU A 62 4.97 0.86 -14.65
C GLU A 62 5.98 -0.18 -15.16
N LYS A 63 6.87 -0.66 -14.30
CA LYS A 63 7.90 -1.64 -14.68
C LYS A 63 7.34 -3.02 -14.99
N LEU A 64 6.34 -3.49 -14.23
CA LEU A 64 5.77 -4.83 -14.40
C LEU A 64 4.77 -4.90 -15.57
N TYR A 65 3.96 -3.87 -15.73
CA TYR A 65 2.78 -3.89 -16.62
C TYR A 65 2.81 -2.80 -17.69
N GLY A 66 3.73 -1.85 -17.62
CA GLY A 66 3.80 -0.72 -18.56
C GLY A 66 2.76 0.36 -18.30
N LEU A 67 2.10 0.35 -17.14
CA LEU A 67 1.07 1.32 -16.80
C LEU A 67 1.66 2.72 -16.58
N SER A 68 0.85 3.75 -16.84
CA SER A 68 1.17 5.11 -16.45
C SER A 68 0.02 5.76 -15.69
N PHE A 69 0.38 6.58 -14.69
CA PHE A 69 -0.56 7.24 -13.78
C PHE A 69 -0.45 8.75 -13.95
N VAL A 70 -1.48 9.37 -14.47
CA VAL A 70 -1.50 10.80 -14.76
C VAL A 70 -2.46 11.49 -13.81
N PRO A 71 -1.99 12.39 -12.91
CA PRO A 71 -2.89 13.11 -12.01
C PRO A 71 -3.84 14.01 -12.83
N ASN A 72 -5.13 13.94 -12.54
CA ASN A 72 -6.13 14.76 -13.22
C ASN A 72 -7.02 15.45 -12.17
N LYS A 73 -6.92 16.79 -12.10
CA LYS A 73 -7.68 17.63 -11.16
C LYS A 73 -9.10 17.97 -11.65
N ASP A 74 -9.39 17.69 -12.90
CA ASP A 74 -10.74 17.93 -13.48
C ASP A 74 -11.70 16.78 -13.15
N ILE A 75 -11.17 15.64 -12.67
CA ILE A 75 -12.00 14.54 -12.18
C ILE A 75 -12.62 14.94 -10.85
N GLN A 76 -13.93 14.85 -10.75
CA GLN A 76 -14.65 15.10 -9.50
C GLN A 76 -14.21 14.12 -8.41
N VAL A 77 -13.84 14.64 -7.25
CA VAL A 77 -13.50 13.87 -6.05
C VAL A 77 -14.54 14.07 -4.96
N TYR A 78 -14.70 13.09 -4.10
CA TYR A 78 -15.71 13.10 -3.02
C TYR A 78 -15.22 13.79 -1.74
N HIS A 79 -13.95 14.13 -1.64
CA HIS A 79 -13.37 14.87 -0.52
C HIS A 79 -12.11 15.63 -0.96
N PRO A 80 -11.80 16.82 -0.40
CA PRO A 80 -10.63 17.62 -0.80
C PRO A 80 -9.26 16.93 -0.65
N ASP A 81 -9.15 15.99 0.30
CA ASP A 81 -7.91 15.22 0.52
C ASP A 81 -7.72 14.08 -0.50
N VAL A 82 -8.70 13.81 -1.37
CA VAL A 82 -8.63 12.75 -2.37
C VAL A 82 -7.98 13.27 -3.64
N THR A 83 -7.07 12.48 -4.19
CA THR A 83 -6.45 12.73 -5.50
C THR A 83 -6.91 11.69 -6.51
N ALA A 84 -7.15 12.11 -7.75
CA ALA A 84 -7.56 11.23 -8.83
C ALA A 84 -6.48 11.14 -9.90
N TYR A 85 -6.29 9.94 -10.43
CA TYR A 85 -5.34 9.63 -11.51
C TYR A 85 -6.05 8.90 -12.62
N GLU A 86 -5.79 9.31 -13.86
CA GLU A 86 -6.06 8.51 -15.04
C GLU A 86 -4.98 7.45 -15.17
N VAL A 87 -5.39 6.21 -15.35
CA VAL A 87 -4.49 5.06 -15.51
C VAL A 87 -4.53 4.61 -16.96
N TYR A 88 -3.38 4.61 -17.60
CA TYR A 88 -3.25 4.26 -19.01
C TYR A 88 -2.43 2.98 -19.18
N ASP A 89 -2.77 2.20 -20.20
CA ASP A 89 -1.98 1.05 -20.65
C ASP A 89 -0.65 1.51 -21.27
N LYS A 90 0.23 0.55 -21.49
CA LYS A 90 1.46 0.77 -22.25
C LYS A 90 1.13 1.39 -23.60
N GLU A 91 2.01 2.27 -24.05
CA GLU A 91 1.89 2.88 -25.37
C GLU A 91 2.12 1.82 -26.47
N ILE A 92 1.17 1.72 -27.40
CA ILE A 92 1.26 0.87 -28.58
C ILE A 92 0.99 1.76 -29.80
N ASP A 93 1.92 1.81 -30.73
CA ASP A 93 1.85 2.62 -31.97
C ASP A 93 1.50 4.10 -31.71
N GLY A 94 2.10 4.70 -30.67
CA GLY A 94 1.89 6.09 -30.29
C GLY A 94 0.54 6.37 -29.62
N LYS A 95 -0.22 5.34 -29.25
CA LYS A 95 -1.52 5.48 -28.57
C LYS A 95 -1.46 4.83 -27.19
N ARG A 96 -2.02 5.56 -26.23
CA ARG A 96 -2.28 5.06 -24.87
C ARG A 96 -3.77 4.88 -24.67
N GLU A 97 -4.18 3.73 -24.17
CA GLU A 97 -5.57 3.45 -23.85
C GLU A 97 -5.85 3.77 -22.38
N LEU A 98 -6.90 4.56 -22.10
CA LEU A 98 -7.37 4.79 -20.76
C LEU A 98 -7.96 3.49 -20.19
N LEU A 99 -7.34 2.93 -19.16
CA LEU A 99 -7.79 1.70 -18.50
C LEU A 99 -8.75 1.96 -17.35
N ALA A 100 -8.44 2.94 -16.51
CA ALA A 100 -9.17 3.16 -15.26
C ALA A 100 -9.00 4.58 -14.73
N VAL A 101 -9.81 4.93 -13.74
CA VAL A 101 -9.53 6.06 -12.84
C VAL A 101 -9.25 5.51 -11.45
N LEU A 102 -8.12 5.93 -10.87
CA LEU A 102 -7.71 5.58 -9.53
C LEU A 102 -7.84 6.79 -8.59
N TYR A 103 -8.60 6.62 -7.51
CA TYR A 103 -8.71 7.59 -6.43
C TYR A 103 -7.84 7.15 -5.26
N LEU A 104 -7.05 8.08 -4.72
CA LEU A 104 -6.22 7.87 -3.53
C LEU A 104 -6.75 8.73 -2.37
N ASP A 105 -7.19 8.07 -1.33
CA ASP A 105 -7.78 8.65 -0.13
C ASP A 105 -6.97 8.25 1.11
N PHE A 106 -5.91 8.98 1.42
CA PHE A 106 -4.88 8.55 2.37
C PHE A 106 -5.17 8.91 3.82
N PHE A 107 -5.94 9.95 4.11
CA PHE A 107 -5.94 10.53 5.45
C PHE A 107 -7.20 10.23 6.25
N PRO A 108 -7.07 10.07 7.58
CA PRO A 108 -8.21 9.85 8.46
C PRO A 108 -9.10 11.09 8.56
N ARG A 109 -10.41 10.88 8.75
CA ARG A 109 -11.42 11.88 9.06
C ARG A 109 -12.59 11.24 9.83
N GLU A 110 -13.43 12.03 10.46
CA GLU A 110 -14.52 11.56 11.33
C GLU A 110 -15.46 10.55 10.64
N SER A 111 -15.79 10.80 9.37
CA SER A 111 -16.70 9.94 8.59
C SER A 111 -16.05 8.68 8.02
N LYS A 112 -14.76 8.44 8.27
CA LYS A 112 -13.98 7.36 7.68
C LYS A 112 -13.72 6.25 8.70
N ARG A 113 -13.95 4.99 8.31
CA ARG A 113 -13.60 3.85 9.15
C ARG A 113 -12.09 3.72 9.29
N SER A 114 -11.63 3.11 10.38
CA SER A 114 -10.23 2.70 10.56
C SER A 114 -9.85 1.57 9.61
N GLY A 115 -8.54 1.37 9.41
CA GLY A 115 -7.99 0.37 8.51
C GLY A 115 -7.76 0.89 7.10
N ALA A 116 -7.59 -0.01 6.15
CA ALA A 116 -7.43 0.28 4.74
C ALA A 116 -8.29 -0.65 3.90
N TRP A 117 -8.67 -0.25 2.70
CA TRP A 117 -9.41 -1.08 1.77
C TRP A 117 -9.40 -0.51 0.35
N MET A 118 -9.58 -1.40 -0.61
CA MET A 118 -9.92 -1.05 -1.98
C MET A 118 -11.44 -1.11 -2.19
N THR A 119 -11.96 -0.20 -3.00
CA THR A 119 -13.37 -0.17 -3.42
C THR A 119 -13.46 0.15 -4.91
N GLU A 120 -14.34 -0.54 -5.60
CA GLU A 120 -14.75 -0.19 -6.94
C GLU A 120 -16.07 0.60 -6.90
N PHE A 121 -16.05 1.87 -7.34
CA PHE A 121 -17.28 2.62 -7.55
C PHE A 121 -18.01 2.15 -8.81
N ARG A 122 -17.26 1.62 -9.75
CA ARG A 122 -17.73 0.99 -10.98
C ARG A 122 -16.68 -0.03 -11.41
N GLY A 123 -17.09 -1.25 -11.62
CA GLY A 123 -16.25 -2.31 -12.16
C GLY A 123 -16.22 -2.33 -13.69
N THR A 124 -15.34 -3.14 -14.26
CA THR A 124 -15.31 -3.41 -15.68
C THR A 124 -16.47 -4.31 -16.07
N LYS A 125 -17.20 -3.94 -17.12
CA LYS A 125 -18.23 -4.76 -17.75
C LYS A 125 -18.42 -4.36 -19.22
N VAL A 126 -19.04 -5.23 -20.00
CA VAL A 126 -19.43 -4.93 -21.37
C VAL A 126 -20.93 -4.64 -21.43
N VAL A 127 -21.31 -3.48 -21.94
CA VAL A 127 -22.72 -3.08 -22.16
C VAL A 127 -22.88 -2.74 -23.62
N GLU A 128 -23.74 -3.46 -24.32
CA GLU A 128 -24.00 -3.27 -25.77
C GLU A 128 -22.71 -3.30 -26.62
N GLY A 129 -21.76 -4.17 -26.25
CA GLY A 129 -20.47 -4.30 -26.93
C GLY A 129 -19.44 -3.22 -26.57
N VAL A 130 -19.75 -2.33 -25.64
CA VAL A 130 -18.84 -1.27 -25.16
C VAL A 130 -18.34 -1.63 -23.77
N GLU A 131 -17.03 -1.72 -23.61
CA GLU A 131 -16.40 -1.95 -22.32
C GLU A 131 -16.42 -0.66 -21.47
N THR A 132 -16.91 -0.77 -20.23
CA THR A 132 -16.85 0.34 -19.27
C THR A 132 -15.51 0.33 -18.54
N ARG A 133 -14.95 1.50 -18.32
CA ARG A 133 -13.69 1.63 -17.56
C ARG A 133 -13.96 1.65 -16.05
N PRO A 134 -13.17 0.93 -15.24
CA PRO A 134 -13.39 0.88 -13.81
C PRO A 134 -12.99 2.19 -13.12
N LEU A 135 -13.70 2.50 -12.04
CA LEU A 135 -13.41 3.59 -11.12
C LEU A 135 -13.05 2.95 -9.77
N VAL A 136 -11.78 3.00 -9.41
CA VAL A 136 -11.24 2.32 -8.23
C VAL A 136 -10.78 3.34 -7.20
N SER A 137 -11.05 3.09 -5.92
CA SER A 137 -10.58 3.92 -4.82
C SER A 137 -9.76 3.09 -3.83
N LEU A 138 -8.59 3.60 -3.46
CA LEU A 138 -7.80 3.13 -2.34
C LEU A 138 -8.01 4.05 -1.16
N VAL A 139 -8.52 3.50 -0.07
CA VAL A 139 -8.86 4.24 1.14
C VAL A 139 -7.97 3.76 2.27
N MET A 140 -7.30 4.70 2.92
CA MET A 140 -6.32 4.45 3.98
C MET A 140 -6.50 5.42 5.14
N ASN A 141 -5.72 5.24 6.20
CA ASN A 141 -5.72 6.12 7.37
C ASN A 141 -4.28 6.42 7.80
N PHE A 142 -3.49 6.96 6.87
CA PHE A 142 -2.09 7.27 7.11
C PHE A 142 -1.89 8.52 7.96
N THR A 143 -0.73 8.62 8.57
CA THR A 143 -0.34 9.77 9.37
C THR A 143 -0.39 11.06 8.53
N LYS A 144 -1.23 12.02 8.96
CA LYS A 144 -1.34 13.32 8.28
C LYS A 144 -0.03 14.12 8.37
N PRO A 145 0.26 14.95 7.35
CA PRO A 145 1.34 15.93 7.48
C PRO A 145 0.98 16.96 8.57
N THR A 146 2.00 17.56 9.15
CA THR A 146 1.90 18.72 10.04
C THR A 146 2.40 19.98 9.31
N GLU A 147 2.34 21.14 9.97
CA GLU A 147 2.90 22.38 9.40
C GLU A 147 4.40 22.29 9.14
N THR A 148 5.13 21.47 9.89
CA THR A 148 6.59 21.36 9.84
C THR A 148 7.13 20.04 9.28
N THR A 149 6.27 19.03 9.17
CA THR A 149 6.70 17.68 8.77
C THR A 149 5.73 17.12 7.74
N PRO A 150 6.23 16.62 6.59
CA PRO A 150 5.40 15.96 5.60
C PRO A 150 4.81 14.65 6.18
N SER A 151 3.85 14.06 5.48
CA SER A 151 3.38 12.71 5.81
C SER A 151 4.54 11.72 5.64
N LEU A 152 4.98 11.13 6.74
CA LEU A 152 6.01 10.10 6.82
C LEU A 152 5.36 8.80 7.27
N LEU A 153 5.41 7.77 6.43
CA LEU A 153 4.74 6.51 6.69
C LEU A 153 5.58 5.61 7.60
N THR A 154 4.91 4.81 8.42
CA THR A 154 5.52 3.63 9.02
C THR A 154 5.78 2.57 7.94
N PHE A 155 6.58 1.55 8.28
CA PHE A 155 6.77 0.42 7.38
C PHE A 155 5.44 -0.32 7.13
N ASP A 156 4.62 -0.49 8.16
CA ASP A 156 3.30 -1.14 8.06
C ASP A 156 2.34 -0.33 7.17
N GLU A 157 2.34 1.00 7.26
CA GLU A 157 1.55 1.86 6.37
C GLU A 157 2.00 1.73 4.90
N PHE A 158 3.30 1.67 4.65
CA PHE A 158 3.85 1.45 3.31
C PHE A 158 3.48 0.06 2.77
N ASN A 159 3.66 -0.99 3.57
CA ASN A 159 3.27 -2.35 3.20
C ASN A 159 1.77 -2.45 2.92
N THR A 160 0.93 -1.81 3.74
CA THR A 160 -0.51 -1.71 3.52
C THR A 160 -0.83 -1.03 2.18
N PHE A 161 -0.11 0.02 1.82
CA PHE A 161 -0.32 0.67 0.52
C PHE A 161 -0.03 -0.27 -0.65
N LEU A 162 1.06 -1.03 -0.60
CA LEU A 162 1.38 -2.04 -1.62
C LEU A 162 0.28 -3.11 -1.70
N HIS A 163 -0.21 -3.59 -0.55
CA HIS A 163 -1.28 -4.55 -0.45
C HIS A 163 -2.56 -4.05 -1.14
N GLU A 164 -3.08 -2.90 -0.72
CA GLU A 164 -4.29 -2.32 -1.30
C GLU A 164 -4.11 -1.96 -2.79
N PHE A 165 -2.89 -1.55 -3.17
CA PHE A 165 -2.58 -1.30 -4.56
C PHE A 165 -2.61 -2.58 -5.41
N GLY A 166 -2.25 -3.73 -4.83
CA GLY A 166 -2.42 -5.04 -5.48
C GLY A 166 -3.89 -5.35 -5.79
N HIS A 167 -4.81 -5.05 -4.85
CA HIS A 167 -6.25 -5.12 -5.12
C HIS A 167 -6.69 -4.13 -6.19
N ALA A 168 -6.17 -2.90 -6.16
CA ALA A 168 -6.48 -1.91 -7.18
C ALA A 168 -6.04 -2.37 -8.58
N LEU A 169 -4.83 -2.92 -8.70
CA LEU A 169 -4.35 -3.49 -9.97
C LEU A 169 -5.25 -4.63 -10.43
N HIS A 170 -5.68 -5.50 -9.53
CA HIS A 170 -6.64 -6.57 -9.85
C HIS A 170 -7.94 -6.01 -10.43
N GLY A 171 -8.53 -4.98 -9.80
CA GLY A 171 -9.75 -4.34 -10.30
C GLY A 171 -9.55 -3.58 -11.62
N MET A 172 -8.46 -2.81 -11.73
CA MET A 172 -8.20 -1.98 -12.91
C MET A 172 -7.82 -2.78 -14.16
N LEU A 173 -7.10 -3.90 -14.01
CA LEU A 173 -6.61 -4.72 -15.12
C LEU A 173 -7.54 -5.88 -15.46
N ALA A 174 -8.61 -6.07 -14.69
CA ALA A 174 -9.57 -7.12 -14.95
C ALA A 174 -10.28 -6.91 -16.29
N LYS A 175 -10.39 -7.99 -17.07
CA LYS A 175 -11.08 -8.01 -18.36
C LYS A 175 -12.15 -9.10 -18.33
N GLY A 176 -13.35 -8.71 -18.05
CA GLY A 176 -14.48 -9.62 -17.98
C GLY A 176 -15.76 -8.96 -18.49
N GLU A 177 -16.64 -9.76 -19.03
CA GLU A 177 -17.91 -9.32 -19.59
C GLU A 177 -18.91 -8.92 -18.50
N TYR A 178 -18.89 -9.64 -17.36
CA TYR A 178 -19.85 -9.47 -16.27
C TYR A 178 -19.16 -8.89 -15.04
N GLU A 179 -19.63 -7.72 -14.57
CA GLU A 179 -19.08 -7.02 -13.40
C GLU A 179 -19.09 -7.88 -12.14
N SER A 180 -20.15 -8.65 -11.91
CA SER A 180 -20.29 -9.52 -10.73
C SER A 180 -19.34 -10.72 -10.69
N MET A 181 -18.61 -10.97 -11.77
CA MET A 181 -17.68 -12.10 -11.94
C MET A 181 -16.29 -11.61 -12.36
N ASN A 182 -15.98 -10.35 -12.10
CA ASN A 182 -14.79 -9.69 -12.61
C ASN A 182 -14.02 -8.99 -11.46
N GLY A 183 -12.78 -8.66 -11.69
CA GLY A 183 -11.93 -7.97 -10.73
C GLY A 183 -11.85 -8.73 -9.39
N THR A 184 -12.10 -8.02 -8.30
CA THR A 184 -12.05 -8.59 -6.94
C THR A 184 -13.26 -9.45 -6.58
N SER A 185 -14.25 -9.59 -7.50
CA SER A 185 -15.41 -10.49 -7.33
C SER A 185 -15.04 -11.94 -7.61
N VAL A 186 -14.06 -12.48 -6.88
CA VAL A 186 -13.52 -13.84 -6.99
C VAL A 186 -13.65 -14.59 -5.66
N TYR A 187 -13.36 -15.89 -5.67
CA TYR A 187 -13.32 -16.67 -4.44
C TYR A 187 -12.29 -16.11 -3.46
N ARG A 188 -12.60 -16.24 -2.17
CA ARG A 188 -11.84 -15.61 -1.08
C ARG A 188 -10.40 -16.11 -0.95
N ASP A 189 -10.13 -17.32 -1.37
CA ASP A 189 -8.79 -17.93 -1.39
C ASP A 189 -7.87 -17.37 -2.48
N PHE A 190 -8.44 -16.66 -3.47
CA PHE A 190 -7.69 -16.04 -4.55
C PHE A 190 -7.56 -14.51 -4.40
N VAL A 191 -8.53 -13.84 -3.78
CA VAL A 191 -8.62 -12.37 -3.77
C VAL A 191 -7.38 -11.70 -3.19
N GLU A 192 -6.69 -12.34 -2.23
CA GLU A 192 -5.49 -11.82 -1.59
C GLU A 192 -4.19 -12.13 -2.36
N LEU A 193 -4.25 -12.93 -3.43
CA LEU A 193 -3.03 -13.25 -4.18
C LEU A 193 -2.37 -12.02 -4.81
N PRO A 194 -3.09 -11.12 -5.52
CA PRO A 194 -2.49 -9.92 -6.08
C PRO A 194 -1.99 -8.95 -5.02
N SER A 195 -2.71 -8.78 -3.93
CA SER A 195 -2.32 -7.88 -2.83
C SER A 195 -1.07 -8.36 -2.11
N GLN A 196 -1.01 -9.64 -1.72
CA GLN A 196 0.13 -10.21 -1.01
C GLN A 196 1.38 -10.34 -1.88
N ILE A 197 1.25 -10.53 -3.19
CA ILE A 197 2.41 -10.49 -4.10
C ILE A 197 3.06 -9.10 -4.08
N MET A 198 2.27 -8.04 -4.06
CA MET A 198 2.80 -6.68 -4.04
C MET A 198 3.56 -6.35 -2.76
N GLU A 199 3.22 -6.94 -1.62
CA GLU A 199 3.92 -6.75 -0.35
C GLU A 199 5.40 -7.16 -0.43
N ASN A 200 5.77 -8.11 -1.30
CA ASN A 200 7.16 -8.55 -1.43
C ASN A 200 8.12 -7.40 -1.84
N TRP A 201 7.60 -6.38 -2.53
CA TRP A 201 8.40 -5.22 -2.91
C TRP A 201 8.80 -4.34 -1.72
N ALA A 202 8.09 -4.43 -0.59
CA ALA A 202 8.36 -3.59 0.59
C ALA A 202 9.78 -3.77 1.17
N THR A 203 10.41 -4.92 0.94
CA THR A 203 11.74 -5.25 1.46
C THR A 203 12.79 -5.45 0.38
N GLU A 204 12.43 -5.29 -0.90
CA GLU A 204 13.37 -5.45 -2.01
C GLU A 204 14.29 -4.23 -2.12
N LYS A 205 15.57 -4.43 -1.78
CA LYS A 205 16.56 -3.35 -1.75
C LYS A 205 16.71 -2.63 -3.09
N GLU A 206 16.80 -3.38 -4.19
CA GLU A 206 16.96 -2.81 -5.53
C GLU A 206 15.79 -1.88 -5.91
N TYR A 207 14.59 -2.20 -5.44
CA TYR A 207 13.41 -1.35 -5.63
C TYR A 207 13.43 -0.13 -4.70
N LEU A 208 13.75 -0.31 -3.42
CA LEU A 208 13.82 0.79 -2.46
C LEU A 208 14.90 1.82 -2.83
N ASP A 209 16.03 1.39 -3.36
CA ASP A 209 17.13 2.27 -3.81
C ASP A 209 16.70 3.25 -4.92
N LEU A 210 15.63 2.97 -5.65
CA LEU A 210 15.15 3.82 -6.74
C LEU A 210 14.36 5.04 -6.26
N TRP A 211 13.80 5.01 -5.03
CA TRP A 211 12.87 6.05 -4.59
C TRP A 211 12.88 6.34 -3.09
N ALA A 212 13.29 5.38 -2.23
CA ALA A 212 13.26 5.52 -0.78
C ALA A 212 14.43 6.37 -0.29
N VAL A 213 14.26 7.68 -0.34
CA VAL A 213 15.28 8.65 0.05
C VAL A 213 14.84 9.47 1.25
N HIS A 214 15.80 9.82 2.11
CA HIS A 214 15.55 10.63 3.29
C HIS A 214 14.97 12.00 2.93
N TYR A 215 13.83 12.35 3.52
CA TYR A 215 13.02 13.51 3.11
C TYR A 215 13.73 14.88 3.26
N LYS A 216 14.77 14.97 4.10
CA LYS A 216 15.56 16.20 4.28
C LYS A 216 16.88 16.17 3.51
N THR A 217 17.62 15.04 3.51
CA THR A 217 18.96 14.97 2.95
C THR A 217 18.99 14.43 1.53
N GLY A 218 17.96 13.68 1.10
CA GLY A 218 17.92 13.00 -0.20
C GLY A 218 18.78 11.73 -0.26
N GLU A 219 19.41 11.33 0.84
CA GLU A 219 20.22 10.11 0.90
C GLU A 219 19.32 8.87 0.83
N PRO A 220 19.75 7.81 0.10
CA PRO A 220 18.98 6.58 0.00
C PRO A 220 18.91 5.85 1.37
N ILE A 221 17.90 5.00 1.51
CA ILE A 221 17.74 4.18 2.72
C ILE A 221 18.96 3.27 2.92
N PRO A 222 19.58 3.23 4.14
CA PRO A 222 20.75 2.40 4.41
C PRO A 222 20.48 0.91 4.23
N ALA A 223 21.43 0.19 3.61
CA ALA A 223 21.30 -1.25 3.36
C ALA A 223 21.11 -2.08 4.63
N ASP A 224 21.74 -1.69 5.73
CA ASP A 224 21.59 -2.39 7.03
C ASP A 224 20.22 -2.15 7.63
N LEU A 225 19.56 -1.05 7.33
CA LEU A 225 18.18 -0.80 7.78
C LEU A 225 17.18 -1.66 7.01
N VAL A 226 17.42 -1.89 5.72
CA VAL A 226 16.58 -2.78 4.89
C VAL A 226 16.76 -4.26 5.26
N LYS A 227 17.93 -4.66 5.76
CA LYS A 227 18.20 -6.05 6.16
C LYS A 227 17.65 -6.43 7.53
N LYS A 228 17.27 -5.48 8.35
CA LYS A 228 16.68 -5.71 9.68
C LYS A 228 15.21 -6.03 9.60
#